data_04e4e5ea417bae31730d56d536c1d26c
#
_entry.id   04e4e5ea417bae31730d56d536c1d26c
#
_cell.length_a   1.000
_cell.length_b   1.000
_cell.length_c   1.000
_cell.angle_alpha   90.00
_cell.angle_beta   90.00
_cell.angle_gamma   90.00
#
_symmetry.space_group_name_H-M   'P 1'
#
loop_
_entity.id
_entity.type
_entity.pdbx_description
1 polymer ?
#
loop_
_entity_poly.entity_id
_entity_poly.type
_entity_poly.pdbx_seq_one_letter_code
_entity_poly.pdbx_strand_id
1 'polypeptide(L)' 'MVWFNRIKKFYDANLWTKQMVADGVTAGKITAEQYAEITDDPYMTE' A
#
# COMPACT_ATOMS: atom_id res chain seq x y z
N MET A 1 8.80 8.79 4.49
CA MET A 1 9.08 7.86 3.39
C MET A 1 8.36 8.27 2.14
N VAL A 2 9.12 8.37 1.09
CA VAL A 2 8.59 8.86 -0.18
C VAL A 2 7.54 7.90 -0.76
N TRP A 3 7.84 6.60 -0.72
CA TRP A 3 6.95 5.61 -1.31
C TRP A 3 5.61 5.51 -0.58
N PHE A 4 5.64 5.58 0.74
CA PHE A 4 4.41 5.51 1.51
C PHE A 4 3.46 6.64 1.12
N ASN A 5 3.96 7.86 1.09
CA ASN A 5 3.14 9.02 0.76
C ASN A 5 2.62 8.97 -0.67
N ARG A 6 3.46 8.53 -1.61
CA ARG A 6 3.06 8.41 -2.99
C ARG A 6 1.96 7.39 -3.18
N ILE A 7 2.17 6.21 -2.61
CA ILE A 7 1.22 5.12 -2.78
C ILE A 7 -0.10 5.48 -2.13
N LYS A 8 -0.05 6.07 -0.95
CA LYS A 8 -1.25 6.50 -0.26
C LYS A 8 -2.03 7.50 -1.10
N LYS A 9 -1.34 8.46 -1.69
CA LYS A 9 -1.95 9.48 -2.53
C LYS A 9 -2.62 8.85 -3.75
N PHE A 10 -1.93 7.93 -4.40
CA PHE A 10 -2.48 7.26 -5.58
C PHE A 10 -3.67 6.39 -5.23
N TYR A 11 -3.61 5.71 -4.09
CA TYR A 11 -4.72 4.89 -3.66
C TYR A 11 -5.94 5.74 -3.33
N ASP A 12 -5.74 6.85 -2.61
CA ASP A 12 -6.83 7.75 -2.26
C ASP A 12 -7.47 8.36 -3.50
N ALA A 13 -6.69 8.57 -4.55
CA ALA A 13 -7.18 9.11 -5.80
C ALA A 13 -7.80 8.05 -6.71
N ASN A 14 -7.88 6.81 -6.25
CA ASN A 14 -8.41 5.67 -7.02
C ASN A 14 -7.57 5.32 -8.24
N LEU A 15 -6.30 5.73 -8.23
CA LEU A 15 -5.37 5.38 -9.31
C LEU A 15 -4.73 4.03 -9.08
N TRP A 16 -4.69 3.59 -7.83
CA TRP A 16 -4.11 2.30 -7.45
C TRP A 16 -5.17 1.45 -6.76
N THR A 17 -5.11 0.14 -6.99
CA THR A 17 -5.97 -0.81 -6.31
C THR A 17 -5.25 -1.38 -5.10
N LYS A 18 -6.00 -2.08 -4.25
CA LYS A 18 -5.40 -2.77 -3.11
C LYS A 18 -4.33 -3.75 -3.56
N GLN A 19 -4.56 -4.40 -4.70
CA GLN A 19 -3.59 -5.36 -5.23
C GLN A 19 -2.26 -4.65 -5.54
N MET A 20 -2.34 -3.46 -6.10
CA MET A 20 -1.13 -2.70 -6.43
C MET A 20 -0.40 -2.27 -5.17
N VAL A 21 -1.13 -1.90 -4.12
CA VAL A 21 -0.52 -1.55 -2.84
C VAL A 21 0.15 -2.79 -2.25
N ALA A 22 -0.50 -3.94 -2.33
CA ALA A 22 0.08 -5.19 -1.85
C ALA A 22 1.35 -5.54 -2.61
N ASP A 23 1.38 -5.27 -3.92
CA ASP A 23 2.58 -5.47 -4.71
C ASP A 23 3.72 -4.59 -4.20
N GLY A 24 3.40 -3.41 -3.71
CA GLY A 24 4.39 -2.54 -3.09
C GLY A 24 5.02 -3.16 -1.85
N VAL A 25 4.21 -3.87 -1.06
CA VAL A 25 4.73 -4.59 0.10
C VAL A 25 5.68 -5.69 -0.35
N THR A 26 5.25 -6.48 -1.33
CA THR A 26 6.06 -7.58 -1.86
C THR A 26 7.38 -7.07 -2.44
N ALA A 27 7.34 -5.92 -3.09
CA ALA A 27 8.53 -5.34 -3.70
C ALA A 27 9.44 -4.64 -2.69
N GLY A 28 9.01 -4.56 -1.42
CA GLY A 28 9.81 -3.93 -0.39
C GLY A 28 9.76 -2.41 -0.38
N LYS A 29 8.77 -1.84 -1.06
CA LYS A 29 8.62 -0.38 -1.09
C LYS A 29 7.93 0.15 0.16
N ILE A 30 7.02 -0.62 0.71
CA ILE A 30 6.31 -0.29 1.94
C ILE A 30 6.21 -1.55 2.79
N THR A 31 5.82 -1.37 4.05
CA THR A 31 5.65 -2.50 4.96
C THR A 31 4.18 -2.92 5.01
N ALA A 32 3.94 -4.08 5.62
CA ALA A 32 2.58 -4.56 5.81
C ALA A 32 1.77 -3.59 6.66
N GLU A 33 2.41 -2.96 7.65
CA GLU A 33 1.74 -1.96 8.46
C GLU A 33 1.34 -0.75 7.63
N GLN A 34 2.21 -0.35 6.72
CA GLN A 34 1.92 0.79 5.84
C GLN A 34 0.79 0.44 4.87
N TYR A 35 0.75 -0.80 4.42
CA TYR A 35 -0.37 -1.25 3.60
C TYR A 35 -1.70 -1.05 4.35
N ALA A 36 -1.73 -1.46 5.61
CA ALA A 36 -2.94 -1.34 6.41
C ALA A 36 -3.34 0.12 6.60
N GLU A 37 -2.37 1.00 6.76
CA GLU A 37 -2.65 2.42 6.91
C GLU A 37 -3.20 3.02 5.61
N ILE A 38 -2.70 2.56 4.49
CA ILE A 38 -3.12 3.10 3.19
C ILE A 38 -4.51 2.60 2.81
N THR A 39 -4.74 1.30 2.94
CA THR A 39 -5.98 0.70 2.46
C THR A 39 -7.05 0.55 3.54
N ASP A 40 -6.67 0.76 4.79
CA ASP A 40 -7.55 0.57 5.94
C ASP A 40 -7.97 -0.89 6.10
N ASP A 41 -7.18 -1.80 5.58
CA ASP A 41 -7.37 -3.23 5.72
C ASP A 41 -6.06 -3.88 6.12
N PRO A 42 -6.09 -4.89 7.00
CA PRO A 42 -4.85 -5.58 7.38
C PRO A 42 -4.27 -6.32 6.18
N TYR A 43 -2.94 -6.30 6.09
CA TYR A 43 -2.27 -7.03 5.02
C TYR A 43 -2.31 -8.51 5.36
N MET A 44 -2.88 -9.30 4.47
CA MET A 44 -3.01 -10.73 4.69
C MET A 44 -1.88 -11.45 3.97
N THR A 45 -1.04 -12.12 4.74
CA THR A 45 -0.01 -12.97 4.16
C THR A 45 -0.37 -14.42 4.40
N GLU A 46 -0.13 -15.20 3.39
CA GLU A 46 -0.40 -16.65 3.49
C GLU A 46 0.77 -17.40 4.07
#